data_4a40c036a2b94f4505287c27fa28faff
#
_entry.id   4a40c036a2b94f4505287c27fa28faff
#
_cell.length_a   1.000
_cell.length_b   1.000
_cell.length_c   1.000
_cell.angle_alpha   90.00
_cell.angle_beta   90.00
_cell.angle_gamma   90.00
#
_symmetry.space_group_name_H-M   'P 1'
#
loop_
_entity.id
_entity.type
_entity.pdbx_description
1 polymer ?
#
loop_
_entity_poly.entity_id
_entity_poly.type
_entity_poly.pdbx_seq_one_letter_code
_entity_poly.pdbx_strand_id
1 'polypeptide(L)'
;MKLVIEADGGARGNPGIAGAGTVIYEADGTTVVRKLAYVVGTATNNVAEYHALYNGLCVAQQLGATDISVHMDSKLVVEQMSGRWKIKHPDMRGLAIKCQKILRTLHSAEFTWVPRRQNAAADVLANLAMDAGATGHPIGFLTLDDDPEDVTETADIADITPAMATPMTDAAGSKATAAETPAPTTWNGATTNATRMLLLRHGQTTMSRRRQYSGLSNPPLTELGEWQASRAARRIAAADDIPTVIVASPLARCQQTAQAVADLLNLPVRTEPGLVELDFGQWDGLTFAQADAADPKLHAQWLLDPTLPAPGGESLVQAHERVTAARKRLQERYQGCTILVVSHVTPIKSILGQALDATANIYHRLHLDLASLSIAEFYADGPTCVRLVNDTSYLKVQST
;
A
#
# COMPACT_ATOMS: atom_id res chain seq x y z
N MET A 1 -6.02 -2.34 -25.44
CA MET A 1 -7.05 -3.40 -25.49
C MET A 1 -8.37 -2.80 -25.02
N LYS A 2 -9.50 -3.11 -25.68
CA LYS A 2 -10.84 -2.66 -25.25
C LYS A 2 -11.49 -3.77 -24.42
N LEU A 3 -12.07 -3.41 -23.26
CA LEU A 3 -12.84 -4.30 -22.38
C LEU A 3 -14.22 -3.71 -22.10
N VAL A 4 -15.18 -4.61 -21.79
CA VAL A 4 -16.51 -4.23 -21.31
C VAL A 4 -16.65 -4.70 -19.87
N ILE A 5 -17.15 -3.83 -19.00
CA ILE A 5 -17.36 -4.09 -17.56
C ILE A 5 -18.85 -4.00 -17.28
N GLU A 6 -19.43 -5.06 -16.76
CA GLU A 6 -20.74 -5.03 -16.07
C GLU A 6 -20.50 -5.03 -14.57
N ALA A 7 -21.13 -4.10 -13.83
CA ALA A 7 -20.93 -3.97 -12.39
C ALA A 7 -22.26 -3.71 -11.69
N ASP A 8 -22.45 -4.37 -10.55
CA ASP A 8 -23.62 -4.22 -9.68
C ASP A 8 -23.22 -4.30 -8.20
N GLY A 9 -23.94 -3.60 -7.36
CA GLY A 9 -23.74 -3.63 -5.92
C GLY A 9 -25.06 -3.66 -5.18
N GLY A 10 -25.13 -4.44 -4.11
CA GLY A 10 -26.31 -4.60 -3.29
C GLY A 10 -26.03 -4.52 -1.80
N ALA A 11 -27.05 -4.18 -1.01
CA ALA A 11 -27.00 -4.24 0.45
C ALA A 11 -28.29 -4.80 1.01
N ARG A 12 -28.21 -5.78 1.93
CA ARG A 12 -29.35 -6.30 2.71
C ARG A 12 -29.58 -5.43 3.92
N GLY A 13 -30.40 -4.38 3.73
CA GLY A 13 -30.52 -3.22 4.62
C GLY A 13 -29.77 -2.02 4.05
N ASN A 14 -30.04 -0.81 4.56
CA ASN A 14 -29.39 0.40 4.02
C ASN A 14 -29.08 1.42 5.13
N PRO A 15 -27.89 1.30 5.82
CA PRO A 15 -26.81 0.34 5.58
C PRO A 15 -27.13 -1.09 6.05
N GLY A 16 -26.42 -2.08 5.45
CA GLY A 16 -26.55 -3.50 5.78
C GLY A 16 -25.42 -4.33 5.19
N ILE A 17 -25.53 -5.67 5.24
CA ILE A 17 -24.57 -6.56 4.61
C ILE A 17 -24.57 -6.31 3.12
N ALA A 18 -23.42 -5.86 2.60
CA ALA A 18 -23.25 -5.39 1.24
C ALA A 18 -22.26 -6.26 0.46
N GLY A 19 -22.54 -6.44 -0.81
CA GLY A 19 -21.72 -7.17 -1.76
C GLY A 19 -21.64 -6.46 -3.10
N ALA A 20 -20.55 -6.67 -3.80
CA ALA A 20 -20.26 -6.12 -5.11
C ALA A 20 -19.96 -7.24 -6.10
N GLY A 21 -20.56 -7.19 -7.28
CA GLY A 21 -20.41 -8.13 -8.37
C GLY A 21 -19.91 -7.44 -9.63
N THR A 22 -18.94 -8.04 -10.33
CA THR A 22 -18.41 -7.48 -11.57
C THR A 22 -18.10 -8.60 -12.54
N VAL A 23 -18.44 -8.39 -13.82
CA VAL A 23 -18.02 -9.26 -14.91
C VAL A 23 -17.26 -8.40 -15.93
N ILE A 24 -16.12 -8.89 -16.37
CA ILE A 24 -15.30 -8.26 -17.38
C ILE A 24 -15.34 -9.14 -18.64
N TYR A 25 -15.67 -8.52 -19.75
CA TYR A 25 -15.75 -9.16 -21.06
C TYR A 25 -14.70 -8.59 -22.01
N GLU A 26 -14.38 -9.35 -23.04
CA GLU A 26 -13.68 -8.83 -24.22
C GLU A 26 -14.50 -7.74 -24.92
N ALA A 27 -13.93 -7.14 -25.98
CA ALA A 27 -14.55 -6.08 -26.74
C ALA A 27 -15.90 -6.48 -27.39
N ASP A 28 -16.16 -7.77 -27.55
CA ASP A 28 -17.40 -8.33 -28.10
C ASP A 28 -18.59 -8.25 -27.11
N GLY A 29 -18.31 -7.95 -25.83
CA GLY A 29 -19.31 -7.87 -24.77
C GLY A 29 -19.96 -9.20 -24.39
N THR A 30 -19.41 -10.34 -24.82
CA THR A 30 -19.96 -11.69 -24.60
C THR A 30 -18.94 -12.68 -24.06
N THR A 31 -17.68 -12.60 -24.48
CA THR A 31 -16.60 -13.46 -24.02
C THR A 31 -16.14 -13.01 -22.64
N VAL A 32 -16.39 -13.81 -21.60
CA VAL A 32 -16.02 -13.50 -20.21
C VAL A 32 -14.52 -13.64 -20.04
N VAL A 33 -13.88 -12.58 -19.57
CA VAL A 33 -12.45 -12.54 -19.20
C VAL A 33 -12.26 -12.80 -17.71
N ARG A 34 -13.14 -12.21 -16.86
CA ARG A 34 -13.04 -12.34 -15.41
C ARG A 34 -14.40 -12.12 -14.73
N LYS A 35 -14.66 -12.87 -13.68
CA LYS A 35 -15.80 -12.65 -12.76
C LYS A 35 -15.27 -12.27 -11.38
N LEU A 36 -15.91 -11.33 -10.70
CA LEU A 36 -15.51 -10.87 -9.38
C LEU A 36 -16.75 -10.80 -8.47
N ALA A 37 -16.68 -11.45 -7.31
CA ALA A 37 -17.63 -11.28 -6.22
C ALA A 37 -16.86 -10.80 -4.99
N TYR A 38 -17.28 -9.67 -4.40
CA TYR A 38 -16.55 -9.01 -3.32
C TYR A 38 -17.48 -8.69 -2.15
N VAL A 39 -17.16 -9.21 -0.96
CA VAL A 39 -17.87 -8.89 0.28
C VAL A 39 -17.42 -7.50 0.74
N VAL A 40 -18.35 -6.55 0.75
CA VAL A 40 -18.06 -5.14 1.13
C VAL A 40 -18.13 -4.95 2.66
N GLY A 41 -18.86 -5.83 3.37
CA GLY A 41 -19.17 -5.67 4.79
C GLY A 41 -20.43 -4.85 5.00
N THR A 42 -20.52 -4.06 6.09
CA THR A 42 -21.70 -3.23 6.34
C THR A 42 -21.60 -1.90 5.59
N ALA A 43 -22.42 -1.71 4.57
CA ALA A 43 -22.40 -0.52 3.74
C ALA A 43 -23.83 -0.20 3.17
N THR A 44 -23.93 0.97 2.51
CA THR A 44 -25.14 1.30 1.74
C THR A 44 -25.07 0.70 0.33
N ASN A 45 -26.22 0.55 -0.31
CA ASN A 45 -26.30 0.07 -1.69
C ASN A 45 -25.38 0.87 -2.64
N ASN A 46 -25.40 2.19 -2.55
CA ASN A 46 -24.58 3.04 -3.42
C ASN A 46 -23.07 2.84 -3.20
N VAL A 47 -22.63 2.55 -1.97
CA VAL A 47 -21.25 2.22 -1.67
C VAL A 47 -20.86 0.89 -2.30
N ALA A 48 -21.73 -0.12 -2.24
CA ALA A 48 -21.51 -1.42 -2.90
C ALA A 48 -21.39 -1.28 -4.43
N GLU A 49 -22.22 -0.48 -5.06
CA GLU A 49 -22.16 -0.14 -6.48
C GLU A 49 -20.82 0.48 -6.87
N TYR A 50 -20.31 1.41 -6.06
CA TYR A 50 -18.98 1.99 -6.28
C TYR A 50 -17.84 0.98 -6.08
N HIS A 51 -17.97 0.02 -5.15
CA HIS A 51 -17.02 -1.07 -5.00
C HIS A 51 -16.98 -1.98 -6.23
N ALA A 52 -18.13 -2.32 -6.79
CA ALA A 52 -18.22 -3.12 -8.00
C ALA A 52 -17.49 -2.44 -9.17
N LEU A 53 -17.78 -1.16 -9.40
CA LEU A 53 -17.09 -0.38 -10.42
C LEU A 53 -15.57 -0.31 -10.18
N TYR A 54 -15.16 0.00 -8.96
CA TYR A 54 -13.75 0.15 -8.61
C TYR A 54 -12.96 -1.16 -8.83
N ASN A 55 -13.51 -2.28 -8.38
CA ASN A 55 -12.89 -3.60 -8.55
C ASN A 55 -12.74 -3.97 -10.04
N GLY A 56 -13.78 -3.72 -10.84
CA GLY A 56 -13.72 -3.93 -12.28
C GLY A 56 -12.67 -3.09 -13.00
N LEU A 57 -12.58 -1.81 -12.63
CA LEU A 57 -11.57 -0.90 -13.18
C LEU A 57 -10.14 -1.32 -12.80
N CYS A 58 -9.91 -1.75 -11.54
CA CYS A 58 -8.61 -2.24 -11.10
C CYS A 58 -8.15 -3.46 -11.92
N VAL A 59 -9.03 -4.45 -12.10
CA VAL A 59 -8.70 -5.66 -12.86
C VAL A 59 -8.53 -5.36 -14.34
N ALA A 60 -9.37 -4.53 -14.93
CA ALA A 60 -9.22 -4.11 -16.32
C ALA A 60 -7.86 -3.39 -16.57
N GLN A 61 -7.42 -2.56 -15.63
CA GLN A 61 -6.10 -1.92 -15.68
C GLN A 61 -4.97 -2.96 -15.59
N GLN A 62 -5.08 -3.97 -14.71
CA GLN A 62 -4.11 -5.07 -14.60
C GLN A 62 -4.01 -5.89 -15.89
N LEU A 63 -5.13 -6.08 -16.57
CA LEU A 63 -5.20 -6.74 -17.88
C LEU A 63 -4.67 -5.88 -19.05
N GLY A 64 -4.23 -4.64 -18.79
CA GLY A 64 -3.69 -3.74 -19.80
C GLY A 64 -4.75 -3.09 -20.69
N ALA A 65 -5.98 -2.90 -20.19
CA ALA A 65 -7.02 -2.18 -20.90
C ALA A 65 -6.60 -0.74 -21.19
N THR A 66 -6.84 -0.28 -22.41
CA THR A 66 -6.68 1.12 -22.84
C THR A 66 -8.01 1.82 -23.02
N ASP A 67 -9.06 1.05 -23.32
CA ASP A 67 -10.41 1.53 -23.61
C ASP A 67 -11.41 0.67 -22.84
N ILE A 68 -12.37 1.30 -22.17
CA ILE A 68 -13.35 0.60 -21.33
C ILE A 68 -14.75 1.10 -21.61
N SER A 69 -15.70 0.16 -21.74
CA SER A 69 -17.14 0.43 -21.71
C SER A 69 -17.73 -0.13 -20.42
N VAL A 70 -18.31 0.71 -19.57
CA VAL A 70 -18.93 0.33 -18.31
C VAL A 70 -20.44 0.33 -18.44
N HIS A 71 -21.07 -0.79 -18.08
CA HIS A 71 -22.53 -0.97 -18.03
C HIS A 71 -22.95 -1.19 -16.60
N MET A 72 -23.88 -0.37 -16.11
CA MET A 72 -24.44 -0.45 -14.75
C MET A 72 -25.92 -0.09 -14.76
N ASP A 73 -26.69 -0.70 -13.87
CA ASP A 73 -28.09 -0.33 -13.62
C ASP A 73 -28.24 0.73 -12.51
N SER A 74 -27.11 1.13 -11.89
CA SER A 74 -27.03 2.27 -10.99
C SER A 74 -26.96 3.59 -11.76
N LYS A 75 -28.11 4.21 -12.00
CA LYS A 75 -28.18 5.53 -12.65
C LYS A 75 -27.33 6.57 -11.89
N LEU A 76 -27.30 6.50 -10.56
CA LEU A 76 -26.53 7.42 -9.72
C LEU A 76 -25.03 7.32 -10.04
N VAL A 77 -24.44 6.13 -10.06
CA VAL A 77 -23.02 5.93 -10.33
C VAL A 77 -22.68 6.34 -11.74
N VAL A 78 -23.47 5.93 -12.73
CA VAL A 78 -23.28 6.29 -14.16
C VAL A 78 -23.29 7.81 -14.34
N GLU A 79 -24.26 8.52 -13.79
CA GLU A 79 -24.37 9.98 -13.93
C GLU A 79 -23.23 10.71 -13.19
N GLN A 80 -22.80 10.19 -12.04
CA GLN A 80 -21.71 10.78 -11.28
C GLN A 80 -20.34 10.56 -11.96
N MET A 81 -20.09 9.37 -12.47
CA MET A 81 -18.84 9.04 -13.14
C MET A 81 -18.70 9.67 -14.52
N SER A 82 -19.84 9.93 -15.19
CA SER A 82 -19.90 10.75 -16.41
C SER A 82 -19.78 12.27 -16.17
N GLY A 83 -19.64 12.70 -14.91
CA GLY A 83 -19.51 14.12 -14.55
C GLY A 83 -20.82 14.94 -14.60
N ARG A 84 -21.96 14.32 -14.90
CA ARG A 84 -23.25 15.01 -14.99
C ARG A 84 -23.85 15.31 -13.62
N TRP A 85 -23.59 14.47 -12.59
CA TRP A 85 -24.06 14.67 -11.23
C TRP A 85 -22.91 14.85 -10.24
N LYS A 86 -23.15 15.70 -9.21
CA LYS A 86 -22.17 15.92 -8.13
C LYS A 86 -22.23 14.79 -7.09
N ILE A 87 -21.07 14.36 -6.63
CA ILE A 87 -20.93 13.36 -5.56
C ILE A 87 -20.91 14.10 -4.23
N LYS A 88 -21.99 13.93 -3.42
CA LYS A 88 -22.16 14.64 -2.14
C LYS A 88 -21.74 13.78 -0.94
N HIS A 89 -21.97 12.47 -0.98
CA HIS A 89 -21.74 11.57 0.15
C HIS A 89 -20.25 11.27 0.32
N PRO A 90 -19.66 11.40 1.54
CA PRO A 90 -18.23 11.21 1.78
C PRO A 90 -17.72 9.83 1.34
N ASP A 91 -18.41 8.74 1.70
CA ASP A 91 -17.97 7.37 1.43
C ASP A 91 -17.93 7.07 -0.08
N MET A 92 -18.92 7.55 -0.84
CA MET A 92 -18.92 7.45 -2.30
C MET A 92 -17.84 8.31 -2.93
N ARG A 93 -17.52 9.48 -2.34
CA ARG A 93 -16.52 10.41 -2.89
C ARG A 93 -15.12 9.79 -2.90
N GLY A 94 -14.74 9.06 -1.84
CA GLY A 94 -13.46 8.35 -1.78
C GLY A 94 -13.33 7.32 -2.91
N LEU A 95 -14.34 6.47 -3.09
CA LEU A 95 -14.36 5.46 -4.16
C LEU A 95 -14.38 6.08 -5.56
N ALA A 96 -15.18 7.13 -5.76
CA ALA A 96 -15.23 7.84 -7.04
C ALA A 96 -13.88 8.46 -7.43
N ILE A 97 -13.14 9.03 -6.48
CA ILE A 97 -11.79 9.55 -6.71
C ILE A 97 -10.85 8.42 -7.15
N LYS A 98 -10.93 7.25 -6.49
CA LYS A 98 -10.15 6.05 -6.89
C LYS A 98 -10.49 5.61 -8.32
N CYS A 99 -11.78 5.52 -8.66
CA CYS A 99 -12.23 5.21 -10.03
C CYS A 99 -11.71 6.24 -11.04
N GLN A 100 -11.85 7.53 -10.75
CA GLN A 100 -11.37 8.61 -11.62
C GLN A 100 -9.86 8.57 -11.84
N LYS A 101 -9.08 8.14 -10.84
CA LYS A 101 -7.62 7.98 -10.98
C LYS A 101 -7.28 6.90 -12.02
N ILE A 102 -7.98 5.77 -12.01
CA ILE A 102 -7.78 4.71 -13.01
C ILE A 102 -8.24 5.21 -14.38
N LEU A 103 -9.42 5.84 -14.47
CA LEU A 103 -9.96 6.33 -15.73
C LEU A 103 -9.05 7.33 -16.47
N ARG A 104 -8.26 8.12 -15.71
CA ARG A 104 -7.26 9.05 -16.29
C ARG A 104 -6.07 8.34 -16.95
N THR A 105 -5.83 7.07 -16.66
CA THR A 105 -4.77 6.27 -17.29
C THR A 105 -5.22 5.60 -18.57
N LEU A 106 -6.52 5.63 -18.87
CA LEU A 106 -7.13 5.05 -20.05
C LEU A 106 -7.19 6.06 -21.20
N HIS A 107 -7.17 5.54 -22.42
CA HIS A 107 -7.39 6.34 -23.62
C HIS A 107 -8.85 6.77 -23.75
N SER A 108 -9.80 5.86 -23.43
CA SER A 108 -11.22 6.17 -23.40
C SER A 108 -11.98 5.36 -22.35
N ALA A 109 -13.05 5.97 -21.80
CA ALA A 109 -13.98 5.30 -20.89
C ALA A 109 -15.40 5.81 -21.15
N GLU A 110 -16.33 4.90 -21.39
CA GLU A 110 -17.73 5.20 -21.61
C GLU A 110 -18.58 4.58 -20.49
N PHE A 111 -19.56 5.32 -19.96
CA PHE A 111 -20.48 4.87 -18.93
C PHE A 111 -21.90 4.83 -19.49
N THR A 112 -22.50 3.65 -19.50
CA THR A 112 -23.85 3.42 -20.03
C THR A 112 -24.74 2.87 -18.92
N TRP A 113 -25.86 3.55 -18.69
CA TRP A 113 -26.90 2.99 -17.84
C TRP A 113 -27.68 1.92 -18.61
N VAL A 114 -27.85 0.75 -18.00
CA VAL A 114 -28.62 -0.37 -18.56
C VAL A 114 -29.74 -0.77 -17.61
N PRO A 115 -30.88 -1.28 -18.10
CA PRO A 115 -31.90 -1.87 -17.23
C PRO A 115 -31.34 -3.10 -16.48
N ARG A 116 -31.77 -3.32 -15.23
CA ARG A 116 -31.28 -4.42 -14.36
C ARG A 116 -31.25 -5.80 -15.04
N ARG A 117 -32.22 -6.11 -15.91
CA ARG A 117 -32.25 -7.36 -16.69
C ARG A 117 -31.04 -7.54 -17.61
N GLN A 118 -30.37 -6.47 -17.98
CA GLN A 118 -29.16 -6.47 -18.82
C GLN A 118 -27.88 -6.41 -17.99
N ASN A 119 -27.98 -6.38 -16.65
CA ASN A 119 -26.88 -6.43 -15.70
C ASN A 119 -26.97 -7.68 -14.79
N ALA A 120 -27.68 -8.69 -15.24
CA ALA A 120 -28.04 -9.86 -14.41
C ALA A 120 -26.81 -10.68 -13.98
N ALA A 121 -25.74 -10.73 -14.80
CA ALA A 121 -24.55 -11.47 -14.47
C ALA A 121 -23.80 -10.83 -13.28
N ALA A 122 -23.70 -9.50 -13.22
CA ALA A 122 -23.11 -8.78 -12.11
C ALA A 122 -24.01 -8.85 -10.86
N ASP A 123 -25.36 -8.78 -11.02
CA ASP A 123 -26.34 -8.92 -9.91
C ASP A 123 -26.20 -10.28 -9.19
N VAL A 124 -26.01 -11.38 -9.94
CA VAL A 124 -25.77 -12.70 -9.36
C VAL A 124 -24.52 -12.71 -8.48
N LEU A 125 -23.41 -12.12 -8.93
CA LEU A 125 -22.17 -12.05 -8.17
C LEU A 125 -22.27 -11.15 -6.94
N ALA A 126 -23.00 -10.03 -7.03
CA ALA A 126 -23.27 -9.16 -5.90
C ALA A 126 -24.12 -9.89 -4.83
N ASN A 127 -25.14 -10.66 -5.25
CA ASN A 127 -25.93 -11.49 -4.36
C ASN A 127 -25.10 -12.59 -3.69
N LEU A 128 -24.24 -13.27 -4.45
CA LEU A 128 -23.31 -14.28 -3.91
C LEU A 128 -22.40 -13.67 -2.82
N ALA A 129 -21.87 -12.48 -3.06
CA ALA A 129 -21.04 -11.77 -2.09
C ALA A 129 -21.83 -11.37 -0.83
N MET A 130 -23.09 -10.93 -0.96
CA MET A 130 -23.95 -10.65 0.19
C MET A 130 -24.28 -11.91 0.98
N ASP A 131 -24.52 -13.05 0.34
CA ASP A 131 -24.78 -14.33 1.00
C ASP A 131 -23.56 -14.81 1.79
N ALA A 132 -22.37 -14.72 1.19
CA ALA A 132 -21.12 -15.03 1.86
C ALA A 132 -20.87 -14.12 3.07
N GLY A 133 -21.13 -12.81 2.94
CA GLY A 133 -21.02 -11.86 4.04
C GLY A 133 -22.02 -12.16 5.17
N ALA A 134 -23.24 -12.61 4.85
CA ALA A 134 -24.26 -13.00 5.83
C ALA A 134 -23.86 -14.26 6.61
N THR A 135 -23.06 -15.16 6.02
CA THR A 135 -22.54 -16.37 6.66
C THR A 135 -21.18 -16.15 7.35
N GLY A 136 -20.72 -14.91 7.42
CA GLY A 136 -19.50 -14.53 8.16
C GLY A 136 -18.20 -14.55 7.33
N HIS A 137 -18.30 -14.63 6.01
CA HIS A 137 -17.12 -14.43 5.16
C HIS A 137 -16.52 -13.03 5.41
N PRO A 138 -15.19 -12.90 5.56
CA PRO A 138 -14.54 -11.61 5.76
C PRO A 138 -14.70 -10.70 4.53
N ILE A 139 -14.50 -9.39 4.72
CA ILE A 139 -14.44 -8.43 3.62
C ILE A 139 -13.32 -8.85 2.66
N GLY A 140 -13.64 -9.00 1.37
CA GLY A 140 -12.69 -9.49 0.37
C GLY A 140 -13.35 -10.16 -0.83
N PHE A 141 -12.51 -10.60 -1.77
CA PHE A 141 -12.96 -11.38 -2.93
C PHE A 141 -13.30 -12.81 -2.53
N LEU A 142 -14.33 -13.35 -3.18
CA LEU A 142 -14.67 -14.76 -3.10
C LEU A 142 -13.89 -15.54 -4.18
N THR A 143 -13.49 -16.75 -3.85
CA THR A 143 -13.02 -17.72 -4.86
C THR A 143 -14.23 -18.27 -5.62
N LEU A 144 -14.22 -18.21 -6.94
CA LEU A 144 -15.30 -18.66 -7.81
C LEU A 144 -14.83 -19.93 -8.55
N ASP A 145 -15.63 -21.00 -8.52
CA ASP A 145 -15.29 -22.30 -9.10
C ASP A 145 -15.15 -22.31 -10.65
N ASP A 146 -15.61 -21.25 -11.33
CA ASP A 146 -15.61 -21.10 -12.79
C ASP A 146 -14.53 -20.16 -13.32
N ASP A 147 -13.55 -19.73 -12.53
CA ASP A 147 -12.44 -18.95 -13.07
C ASP A 147 -11.53 -19.90 -13.89
N PRO A 148 -11.26 -19.60 -15.17
CA PRO A 148 -10.30 -20.36 -15.96
C PRO A 148 -8.91 -20.19 -15.32
N GLU A 149 -8.47 -21.25 -14.65
CA GLU A 149 -7.19 -21.46 -13.98
C GLU A 149 -6.74 -20.37 -13.00
N ASP A 150 -6.78 -20.82 -11.76
CA ASP A 150 -6.11 -20.32 -10.58
C ASP A 150 -4.70 -19.77 -10.91
N VAL A 151 -4.58 -18.44 -11.08
CA VAL A 151 -3.29 -17.76 -11.10
C VAL A 151 -2.93 -17.37 -9.65
N THR A 152 -3.13 -18.30 -8.71
CA THR A 152 -2.57 -18.27 -7.36
C THR A 152 -1.29 -19.09 -7.25
N GLU A 153 -0.79 -19.67 -8.34
CA GLU A 153 0.59 -20.16 -8.40
C GLU A 153 1.51 -19.07 -8.95
N THR A 154 2.32 -18.53 -8.09
CA THR A 154 3.69 -18.06 -8.30
C THR A 154 4.12 -17.99 -9.78
N ALA A 155 3.69 -17.01 -10.51
CA ALA A 155 4.48 -16.58 -11.63
C ALA A 155 5.67 -15.81 -11.06
N ASP A 156 6.80 -16.48 -10.94
CA ASP A 156 8.11 -15.88 -10.92
C ASP A 156 8.19 -14.89 -12.08
N ILE A 157 8.03 -13.60 -11.77
CA ILE A 157 8.44 -12.55 -12.68
C ILE A 157 9.93 -12.35 -12.45
N ALA A 158 10.70 -13.37 -12.78
CA ALA A 158 12.09 -13.28 -13.14
C ALA A 158 12.16 -13.24 -14.66
N ASP A 159 12.89 -12.28 -15.17
CA ASP A 159 13.32 -12.10 -16.55
C ASP A 159 12.27 -11.60 -17.58
N ILE A 160 12.06 -10.28 -17.59
CA ILE A 160 11.92 -9.56 -18.86
C ILE A 160 13.07 -8.54 -18.93
N THR A 161 14.19 -9.01 -19.42
CA THR A 161 15.25 -8.15 -19.94
C THR A 161 14.74 -7.50 -21.22
N PRO A 162 14.74 -6.18 -21.38
CA PRO A 162 14.42 -5.57 -22.67
C PRO A 162 15.58 -5.85 -23.62
N ALA A 163 15.29 -6.56 -24.70
CA ALA A 163 16.21 -6.71 -25.82
C ALA A 163 16.62 -5.34 -26.35
N MET A 164 17.92 -5.09 -26.37
CA MET A 164 18.53 -3.93 -26.99
C MET A 164 18.16 -3.87 -28.47
N ALA A 165 17.36 -2.90 -28.87
CA ALA A 165 17.20 -2.52 -30.27
C ALA A 165 18.37 -1.62 -30.66
N THR A 166 19.14 -2.07 -31.63
CA THR A 166 20.18 -1.33 -32.34
C THR A 166 19.62 -0.07 -33.02
N PRO A 167 20.35 1.04 -33.04
CA PRO A 167 19.87 2.25 -33.70
C PRO A 167 20.03 2.13 -35.22
N MET A 168 18.94 2.28 -35.94
CA MET A 168 18.99 2.63 -37.37
C MET A 168 19.00 4.16 -37.48
N THR A 169 20.10 4.67 -38.05
CA THR A 169 20.22 6.02 -38.57
C THR A 169 19.37 6.19 -39.79
N ASP A 170 18.50 7.19 -39.86
CA ASP A 170 18.31 7.99 -41.05
C ASP A 170 17.76 9.38 -40.71
N ALA A 171 18.40 10.35 -41.37
CA ALA A 171 18.17 11.76 -41.20
C ALA A 171 17.04 12.25 -42.08
N ALA A 172 16.07 12.97 -41.51
CA ALA A 172 15.34 14.02 -42.22
C ALA A 172 14.73 14.98 -41.21
N GLY A 173 15.01 16.26 -41.36
CA GLY A 173 14.65 17.32 -40.44
C GLY A 173 13.13 17.48 -40.24
N SER A 174 12.75 17.57 -38.97
CA SER A 174 11.47 18.11 -38.55
C SER A 174 11.73 19.04 -37.37
N LYS A 175 11.15 20.21 -37.42
CA LYS A 175 11.19 21.26 -36.38
C LYS A 175 10.89 20.65 -35.02
N ALA A 176 11.82 20.77 -34.10
CA ALA A 176 11.59 20.45 -32.69
C ALA A 176 10.49 21.37 -32.14
N THR A 177 9.29 20.85 -31.99
CA THR A 177 8.31 21.39 -31.04
C THR A 177 8.88 21.13 -29.66
N ALA A 178 9.06 22.20 -28.87
CA ALA A 178 9.46 22.11 -27.48
C ALA A 178 8.49 21.12 -26.79
N ALA A 179 9.03 20.04 -26.23
CA ALA A 179 8.24 19.11 -25.41
C ALA A 179 7.66 19.91 -24.25
N GLU A 180 6.35 20.00 -24.16
CA GLU A 180 5.67 20.62 -23.03
C GLU A 180 6.08 19.86 -21.76
N THR A 181 6.68 20.57 -20.82
CA THR A 181 7.01 20.01 -19.50
C THR A 181 5.69 19.61 -18.81
N PRO A 182 5.54 18.37 -18.36
CA PRO A 182 4.30 17.94 -17.69
C PRO A 182 3.95 18.89 -16.54
N ALA A 183 2.68 19.27 -16.43
CA ALA A 183 2.23 20.12 -15.35
C ALA A 183 2.36 19.41 -13.99
N PRO A 184 2.76 20.11 -12.90
CA PRO A 184 2.83 19.52 -11.56
C PRO A 184 1.49 18.91 -11.13
N THR A 185 1.52 17.70 -10.58
CA THR A 185 0.35 16.97 -10.07
C THR A 185 0.09 17.22 -8.59
N THR A 186 1.08 17.81 -7.88
CA THR A 186 1.03 18.08 -6.44
C THR A 186 1.65 19.44 -6.12
N TRP A 187 1.38 19.95 -4.90
CA TRP A 187 1.91 21.22 -4.41
C TRP A 187 3.45 21.28 -4.31
N ASN A 188 4.13 20.12 -4.23
CA ASN A 188 5.60 20.04 -4.19
C ASN A 188 6.24 20.00 -5.59
N GLY A 189 5.46 20.19 -6.65
CA GLY A 189 5.94 20.27 -8.02
C GLY A 189 6.15 18.93 -8.73
N ALA A 190 5.80 17.79 -8.09
CA ALA A 190 5.95 16.48 -8.70
C ALA A 190 5.02 16.31 -9.92
N THR A 191 5.55 15.68 -10.97
CA THR A 191 4.85 15.37 -12.22
C THR A 191 4.55 13.87 -12.36
N THR A 192 5.11 13.04 -11.48
CA THR A 192 4.92 11.58 -11.43
C THR A 192 4.03 11.16 -10.26
N ASN A 193 3.60 9.88 -10.25
CA ASN A 193 2.92 9.31 -9.10
C ASN A 193 3.91 8.97 -7.98
N ALA A 194 3.52 9.26 -6.73
CA ALA A 194 4.34 8.92 -5.57
C ALA A 194 4.46 7.41 -5.36
N THR A 195 5.66 6.92 -5.07
CA THR A 195 5.83 5.69 -4.30
C THR A 195 5.60 6.04 -2.84
N ARG A 196 4.44 5.63 -2.32
CA ARG A 196 3.99 5.95 -0.96
C ARG A 196 4.39 4.83 -0.02
N MET A 197 5.23 5.14 0.96
CA MET A 197 5.72 4.20 1.96
C MET A 197 4.99 4.42 3.28
N LEU A 198 4.17 3.44 3.69
CA LEU A 198 3.63 3.34 5.03
C LEU A 198 4.68 2.67 5.90
N LEU A 199 5.30 3.42 6.80
CA LEU A 199 6.42 3.00 7.63
C LEU A 199 5.89 2.59 9.00
N LEU A 200 5.81 1.29 9.27
CA LEU A 200 5.30 0.73 10.52
C LEU A 200 6.46 0.20 11.37
N ARG A 201 6.65 0.75 12.57
CA ARG A 201 7.55 0.17 13.55
C ARG A 201 6.94 -1.11 14.13
N HIS A 202 7.76 -2.14 14.37
CA HIS A 202 7.32 -3.38 15.02
C HIS A 202 6.68 -3.15 16.40
N GLY A 203 5.82 -4.08 16.84
CA GLY A 203 5.21 -4.09 18.16
C GLY A 203 6.20 -4.36 19.30
N GLN A 204 5.74 -4.33 20.55
CA GLN A 204 6.56 -4.54 21.73
C GLN A 204 7.22 -5.93 21.74
N THR A 205 8.50 -5.96 22.15
CA THR A 205 9.27 -7.18 22.49
C THR A 205 9.69 -7.14 23.96
N THR A 206 10.20 -8.25 24.48
CA THR A 206 10.76 -8.29 25.84
C THR A 206 11.91 -7.32 26.03
N MET A 207 12.77 -7.14 25.02
CA MET A 207 13.89 -6.19 25.05
C MET A 207 13.43 -4.74 25.04
N SER A 208 12.48 -4.37 24.15
CA SER A 208 11.94 -3.00 24.11
C SER A 208 11.20 -2.63 25.41
N ARG A 209 10.51 -3.59 26.07
CA ARG A 209 9.90 -3.42 27.38
C ARG A 209 10.94 -3.12 28.47
N ARG A 210 12.12 -3.73 28.37
CA ARG A 210 13.23 -3.53 29.30
C ARG A 210 14.13 -2.34 28.95
N ARG A 211 13.82 -1.59 27.88
CA ARG A 211 14.61 -0.47 27.36
C ARG A 211 16.06 -0.88 27.04
N GLN A 212 16.23 -2.06 26.46
CA GLN A 212 17.51 -2.58 26.02
C GLN A 212 17.77 -2.18 24.55
N TYR A 213 19.04 -2.00 24.19
CA TYR A 213 19.46 -1.99 22.81
C TYR A 213 19.08 -3.33 22.17
N SER A 214 18.36 -3.31 21.06
CA SER A 214 17.86 -4.49 20.36
C SER A 214 18.15 -4.33 18.88
N GLY A 215 19.35 -4.64 18.49
CA GLY A 215 19.85 -4.58 17.13
C GLY A 215 19.50 -5.85 16.36
N LEU A 216 20.51 -6.71 16.17
CA LEU A 216 20.37 -7.96 15.45
C LEU A 216 19.81 -9.10 16.30
N SER A 217 19.74 -8.95 17.63
CA SER A 217 18.97 -9.85 18.50
C SER A 217 17.54 -10.00 17.98
N ASN A 218 17.01 -11.21 18.07
CA ASN A 218 15.76 -11.58 17.39
C ASN A 218 14.63 -12.02 18.36
N PRO A 219 14.26 -11.20 19.37
CA PRO A 219 13.15 -11.52 20.26
C PRO A 219 11.81 -11.44 19.49
N PRO A 220 10.85 -12.35 19.78
CA PRO A 220 9.50 -12.27 19.25
C PRO A 220 8.73 -11.12 19.91
N LEU A 221 7.53 -10.84 19.37
CA LEU A 221 6.58 -9.93 20.02
C LEU A 221 6.13 -10.48 21.38
N THR A 222 5.79 -9.57 22.29
CA THR A 222 5.00 -9.90 23.49
C THR A 222 3.51 -9.91 23.16
N GLU A 223 2.66 -10.41 24.05
CA GLU A 223 1.19 -10.33 23.90
C GLU A 223 0.72 -8.89 23.60
N LEU A 224 1.31 -7.90 24.30
CA LEU A 224 1.03 -6.49 23.99
C LEU A 224 1.52 -6.11 22.58
N GLY A 225 2.67 -6.64 22.14
CA GLY A 225 3.18 -6.42 20.80
C GLY A 225 2.29 -7.00 19.71
N GLU A 226 1.72 -8.18 19.93
CA GLU A 226 0.76 -8.82 19.03
C GLU A 226 -0.55 -8.03 18.96
N TRP A 227 -1.05 -7.57 20.13
CA TRP A 227 -2.21 -6.69 20.17
C TRP A 227 -1.94 -5.38 19.41
N GLN A 228 -0.76 -4.76 19.59
CA GLN A 228 -0.36 -3.56 18.85
C GLN A 228 -0.33 -3.81 17.33
N ALA A 229 0.24 -4.93 16.90
CA ALA A 229 0.28 -5.33 15.49
C ALA A 229 -1.13 -5.51 14.90
N SER A 230 -2.03 -6.17 15.63
CA SER A 230 -3.44 -6.33 15.25
C SER A 230 -4.17 -4.96 15.11
N ARG A 231 -3.91 -4.02 16.02
CA ARG A 231 -4.48 -2.66 15.94
C ARG A 231 -3.95 -1.89 14.73
N ALA A 232 -2.63 -1.98 14.47
CA ALA A 232 -2.01 -1.38 13.29
C ALA A 232 -2.59 -1.97 11.99
N ALA A 233 -2.78 -3.30 11.93
CA ALA A 233 -3.37 -3.97 10.79
C ALA A 233 -4.78 -3.42 10.46
N ARG A 234 -5.65 -3.31 11.47
CA ARG A 234 -6.99 -2.73 11.31
C ARG A 234 -6.94 -1.27 10.86
N ARG A 235 -6.03 -0.47 11.40
CA ARG A 235 -5.83 0.94 11.02
C ARG A 235 -5.42 1.07 9.56
N ILE A 236 -4.51 0.19 9.10
CA ILE A 236 -4.01 0.18 7.71
C ILE A 236 -5.10 -0.31 6.76
N ALA A 237 -5.82 -1.38 7.10
CA ALA A 237 -6.91 -1.91 6.29
C ALA A 237 -8.10 -0.95 6.15
N ALA A 238 -8.32 -0.08 7.15
CA ALA A 238 -9.36 0.95 7.12
C ALA A 238 -8.93 2.27 6.46
N ALA A 239 -7.69 2.34 5.94
CA ALA A 239 -7.19 3.55 5.29
C ALA A 239 -7.69 3.68 3.85
N ASP A 240 -7.78 4.92 3.36
CA ASP A 240 -8.14 5.19 1.94
C ASP A 240 -7.09 4.66 0.96
N ASP A 241 -5.81 4.66 1.36
CA ASP A 241 -4.68 4.20 0.57
C ASP A 241 -4.12 2.89 1.14
N ILE A 242 -4.83 1.79 0.90
CA ILE A 242 -4.42 0.44 1.32
C ILE A 242 -3.13 0.06 0.58
N PRO A 243 -2.10 -0.48 1.26
CA PRO A 243 -0.89 -0.94 0.59
C PRO A 243 -1.18 -2.15 -0.30
N THR A 244 -0.57 -2.18 -1.47
CA THR A 244 -0.64 -3.30 -2.42
C THR A 244 0.52 -4.28 -2.26
N VAL A 245 1.54 -3.90 -1.48
CA VAL A 245 2.74 -4.69 -1.21
C VAL A 245 3.13 -4.54 0.26
N ILE A 246 3.53 -5.64 0.88
CA ILE A 246 4.06 -5.66 2.25
C ILE A 246 5.52 -6.10 2.19
N VAL A 247 6.41 -5.26 2.72
CA VAL A 247 7.85 -5.54 2.84
C VAL A 247 8.24 -5.41 4.30
N ALA A 248 9.03 -6.33 4.82
CA ALA A 248 9.45 -6.32 6.21
C ALA A 248 10.96 -6.62 6.38
N SER A 249 11.53 -6.09 7.45
CA SER A 249 12.81 -6.55 7.98
C SER A 249 12.77 -8.06 8.23
N PRO A 250 13.87 -8.82 8.04
CA PRO A 250 13.91 -10.26 8.30
C PRO A 250 13.72 -10.64 9.78
N LEU A 251 13.84 -9.70 10.71
CA LEU A 251 13.76 -9.98 12.14
C LEU A 251 12.33 -10.33 12.59
N ALA A 252 12.19 -11.34 13.44
CA ALA A 252 10.93 -11.97 13.85
C ALA A 252 9.87 -10.94 14.28
N ARG A 253 10.23 -9.94 15.09
CA ARG A 253 9.32 -8.88 15.54
C ARG A 253 8.68 -8.09 14.39
N CYS A 254 9.43 -7.86 13.29
CA CYS A 254 8.92 -7.20 12.10
C CYS A 254 8.08 -8.15 11.24
N GLN A 255 8.52 -9.39 11.08
CA GLN A 255 7.78 -10.42 10.35
C GLN A 255 6.41 -10.67 11.00
N GLN A 256 6.36 -10.85 12.33
CA GLN A 256 5.11 -11.03 13.07
C GLN A 256 4.18 -9.79 12.98
N THR A 257 4.75 -8.58 13.07
CA THR A 257 3.96 -7.34 12.88
C THR A 257 3.43 -7.22 11.46
N ALA A 258 4.22 -7.57 10.45
CA ALA A 258 3.82 -7.56 9.05
C ALA A 258 2.76 -8.63 8.75
N GLN A 259 2.89 -9.82 9.34
CA GLN A 259 1.96 -10.92 9.16
C GLN A 259 0.54 -10.55 9.61
N ALA A 260 0.40 -9.83 10.74
CA ALA A 260 -0.91 -9.35 11.18
C ALA A 260 -1.62 -8.46 10.14
N VAL A 261 -0.86 -7.70 9.34
CA VAL A 261 -1.41 -6.91 8.23
C VAL A 261 -1.66 -7.79 7.00
N ALA A 262 -0.73 -8.70 6.71
CA ALA A 262 -0.79 -9.63 5.59
C ALA A 262 -2.04 -10.51 5.65
N ASP A 263 -2.34 -11.06 6.83
CA ASP A 263 -3.54 -11.88 7.07
C ASP A 263 -4.84 -11.11 6.82
N LEU A 264 -4.87 -9.82 7.17
CA LEU A 264 -6.07 -9.00 7.00
C LEU A 264 -6.25 -8.52 5.55
N LEU A 265 -5.14 -8.30 4.82
CA LEU A 265 -5.16 -7.81 3.45
C LEU A 265 -5.03 -8.92 2.40
N ASN A 266 -4.82 -10.16 2.82
CA ASN A 266 -4.50 -11.31 1.96
C ASN A 266 -3.33 -11.02 1.01
N LEU A 267 -2.23 -10.50 1.54
CA LEU A 267 -1.02 -10.16 0.79
C LEU A 267 0.19 -10.91 1.35
N PRO A 268 1.13 -11.36 0.51
CA PRO A 268 2.36 -11.99 1.00
C PRO A 268 3.30 -10.96 1.65
N VAL A 269 4.02 -11.38 2.69
CA VAL A 269 5.11 -10.58 3.27
C VAL A 269 6.41 -10.86 2.50
N ARG A 270 7.01 -9.82 1.94
CA ARG A 270 8.31 -9.86 1.28
C ARG A 270 9.40 -9.40 2.26
N THR A 271 10.57 -10.01 2.21
CA THR A 271 11.70 -9.66 3.09
C THR A 271 12.68 -8.75 2.38
N GLU A 272 13.10 -7.65 3.05
CA GLU A 272 14.19 -6.76 2.60
C GLU A 272 15.30 -6.71 3.66
N PRO A 273 16.44 -7.35 3.43
CA PRO A 273 17.54 -7.40 4.39
C PRO A 273 18.09 -6.03 4.79
N GLY A 274 18.03 -5.06 3.88
CA GLY A 274 18.47 -3.69 4.15
C GLY A 274 17.63 -2.93 5.17
N LEU A 275 16.51 -3.50 5.66
CA LEU A 275 15.63 -2.90 6.65
C LEU A 275 15.87 -3.40 8.10
N VAL A 276 16.94 -4.16 8.38
CA VAL A 276 17.29 -4.56 9.75
C VAL A 276 17.61 -3.33 10.61
N GLU A 277 17.48 -3.47 11.94
CA GLU A 277 17.84 -2.42 12.88
C GLU A 277 19.35 -2.13 12.85
N LEU A 278 19.76 -1.02 13.46
CA LEU A 278 21.15 -0.71 13.72
C LEU A 278 21.83 -1.88 14.47
N ASP A 279 22.98 -2.31 14.00
CA ASP A 279 23.79 -3.28 14.73
C ASP A 279 24.46 -2.58 15.92
N PHE A 280 23.99 -2.86 17.13
CA PHE A 280 24.56 -2.31 18.36
C PHE A 280 25.77 -3.11 18.86
N GLY A 281 26.19 -4.14 18.15
CA GLY A 281 27.37 -4.95 18.51
C GLY A 281 27.34 -5.42 19.96
N GLN A 282 28.36 -5.08 20.74
CA GLN A 282 28.49 -5.48 22.14
C GLN A 282 27.45 -4.85 23.08
N TRP A 283 26.73 -3.81 22.64
CA TRP A 283 25.66 -3.23 23.43
C TRP A 283 24.30 -3.91 23.22
N ASP A 284 24.21 -4.83 22.26
CA ASP A 284 22.96 -5.57 22.04
C ASP A 284 22.58 -6.37 23.31
N GLY A 285 21.38 -6.17 23.81
CA GLY A 285 20.88 -6.75 25.05
C GLY A 285 21.13 -5.93 26.32
N LEU A 286 22.00 -4.93 26.28
CA LEU A 286 22.24 -4.03 27.41
C LEU A 286 21.18 -2.94 27.48
N THR A 287 20.85 -2.48 28.67
CA THR A 287 20.13 -1.22 28.85
C THR A 287 21.03 -0.02 28.57
N PHE A 288 20.47 1.15 28.34
CA PHE A 288 21.25 2.39 28.12
C PHE A 288 22.22 2.66 29.27
N ALA A 289 21.76 2.46 30.50
CA ALA A 289 22.60 2.64 31.69
C ALA A 289 23.74 1.60 31.81
N GLN A 290 23.51 0.35 31.34
CA GLN A 290 24.54 -0.68 31.33
C GLN A 290 25.60 -0.43 30.22
N ALA A 291 25.17 0.05 29.04
CA ALA A 291 26.09 0.43 27.98
C ALA A 291 26.95 1.64 28.39
N ASP A 292 26.34 2.64 29.03
CA ASP A 292 27.05 3.78 29.59
C ASP A 292 28.04 3.37 30.70
N ALA A 293 27.64 2.50 31.61
CA ALA A 293 28.52 2.00 32.66
C ALA A 293 29.69 1.16 32.15
N ALA A 294 29.54 0.49 31.00
CA ALA A 294 30.61 -0.30 30.36
C ALA A 294 31.71 0.59 29.76
N ASP A 295 31.36 1.68 29.09
CA ASP A 295 32.29 2.69 28.56
C ASP A 295 31.57 4.06 28.45
N PRO A 296 31.57 4.87 29.53
CA PRO A 296 30.86 6.15 29.54
C PRO A 296 31.36 7.14 28.49
N LYS A 297 32.68 7.11 28.23
CA LYS A 297 33.28 8.03 27.24
C LYS A 297 32.85 7.69 25.83
N LEU A 298 32.97 6.43 25.45
CA LEU A 298 32.57 5.97 24.13
C LEU A 298 31.06 6.14 23.91
N HIS A 299 30.23 5.78 24.92
CA HIS A 299 28.78 5.90 24.83
C HIS A 299 28.34 7.36 24.64
N ALA A 300 28.93 8.31 25.39
CA ALA A 300 28.66 9.73 25.24
C ALA A 300 29.10 10.27 23.86
N GLN A 301 30.25 9.83 23.34
CA GLN A 301 30.71 10.20 22.00
C GLN A 301 29.78 9.64 20.93
N TRP A 302 29.37 8.38 21.02
CA TRP A 302 28.47 7.72 20.08
C TRP A 302 27.11 8.43 20.00
N LEU A 303 26.57 8.94 21.10
CA LEU A 303 25.33 9.74 21.12
C LEU A 303 25.45 11.07 20.37
N LEU A 304 26.66 11.60 20.18
CA LEU A 304 26.90 12.89 19.55
C LEU A 304 27.44 12.78 18.11
N ASP A 305 28.13 11.69 17.81
CA ASP A 305 28.79 11.48 16.52
C ASP A 305 28.13 10.32 15.74
N PRO A 306 27.34 10.61 14.70
CA PRO A 306 26.66 9.59 13.91
C PRO A 306 27.62 8.72 13.08
N THR A 307 28.90 9.10 12.94
CA THR A 307 29.92 8.34 12.21
C THR A 307 30.58 7.27 13.08
N LEU A 308 30.46 7.40 14.40
CA LEU A 308 31.06 6.48 15.35
C LEU A 308 30.21 5.19 15.46
N PRO A 309 30.76 3.98 15.20
CA PRO A 309 30.02 2.75 15.39
C PRO A 309 29.92 2.36 16.86
N ALA A 310 28.86 1.62 17.23
CA ALA A 310 28.85 0.86 18.46
C ALA A 310 29.98 -0.18 18.46
N PRO A 311 30.50 -0.61 19.64
CA PRO A 311 31.62 -1.56 19.70
C PRO A 311 31.31 -2.88 18.97
N GLY A 312 32.00 -3.14 17.87
CA GLY A 312 31.75 -4.30 17.01
C GLY A 312 30.45 -4.28 16.22
N GLY A 313 29.80 -3.11 16.13
CA GLY A 313 28.55 -2.90 15.42
C GLY A 313 28.65 -1.90 14.28
N GLU A 314 27.55 -1.24 13.98
CA GLU A 314 27.33 -0.33 12.84
C GLU A 314 27.19 1.12 13.37
N SER A 315 27.65 2.10 12.58
CA SER A 315 27.36 3.51 12.84
C SER A 315 26.01 3.92 12.26
N LEU A 316 25.44 5.04 12.72
CA LEU A 316 24.21 5.60 12.14
C LEU A 316 24.39 5.97 10.66
N VAL A 317 25.58 6.40 10.24
CA VAL A 317 25.89 6.70 8.83
C VAL A 317 25.88 5.41 7.99
N GLN A 318 26.51 4.34 8.44
CA GLN A 318 26.51 3.04 7.75
C GLN A 318 25.07 2.48 7.62
N ALA A 319 24.30 2.54 8.70
CA ALA A 319 22.89 2.15 8.67
C ALA A 319 22.08 3.01 7.67
N HIS A 320 22.34 4.33 7.65
CA HIS A 320 21.70 5.24 6.70
C HIS A 320 21.99 4.87 5.24
N GLU A 321 23.25 4.57 4.91
CA GLU A 321 23.65 4.15 3.56
C GLU A 321 22.96 2.85 3.14
N ARG A 322 22.94 1.84 4.01
CA ARG A 322 22.26 0.56 3.80
C ARG A 322 20.77 0.75 3.57
N VAL A 323 20.13 1.54 4.43
CA VAL A 323 18.69 1.82 4.33
C VAL A 323 18.37 2.64 3.08
N THR A 324 19.23 3.58 2.70
CA THR A 324 19.08 4.38 1.47
C THR A 324 19.10 3.49 0.24
N ALA A 325 20.02 2.54 0.18
CA ALA A 325 20.08 1.56 -0.91
C ALA A 325 18.79 0.70 -0.95
N ALA A 326 18.33 0.22 0.21
CA ALA A 326 17.07 -0.54 0.31
C ALA A 326 15.85 0.28 -0.14
N ARG A 327 15.72 1.52 0.35
CA ARG A 327 14.63 2.41 -0.05
C ARG A 327 14.61 2.68 -1.57
N LYS A 328 15.78 2.92 -2.17
CA LYS A 328 15.88 3.14 -3.63
C LYS A 328 15.41 1.91 -4.39
N ARG A 329 15.87 0.69 -4.03
CA ARG A 329 15.39 -0.57 -4.64
C ARG A 329 13.88 -0.73 -4.53
N LEU A 330 13.31 -0.43 -3.35
CA LEU A 330 11.87 -0.51 -3.14
C LEU A 330 11.11 0.54 -3.97
N GLN A 331 11.63 1.77 -4.07
CA GLN A 331 11.04 2.82 -4.89
C GLN A 331 11.05 2.46 -6.38
N GLU A 332 12.15 1.94 -6.88
CA GLU A 332 12.30 1.51 -8.28
C GLU A 332 11.37 0.33 -8.60
N ARG A 333 11.36 -0.69 -7.71
CA ARG A 333 10.55 -1.90 -7.91
C ARG A 333 9.05 -1.65 -7.82
N TYR A 334 8.62 -0.72 -6.99
CA TYR A 334 7.20 -0.44 -6.70
C TYR A 334 6.82 1.00 -7.02
N GLN A 335 7.34 1.52 -8.12
CA GLN A 335 7.12 2.90 -8.54
C GLN A 335 5.62 3.22 -8.65
N GLY A 336 5.21 4.31 -8.02
CA GLY A 336 3.83 4.78 -8.04
C GLY A 336 2.84 3.97 -7.19
N CYS A 337 3.31 2.94 -6.46
CA CYS A 337 2.48 2.11 -5.59
C CYS A 337 2.48 2.62 -4.14
N THR A 338 1.44 2.25 -3.39
CA THR A 338 1.43 2.32 -1.92
C THR A 338 1.96 1.01 -1.37
N ILE A 339 3.05 1.05 -0.60
CA ILE A 339 3.69 -0.11 0.02
C ILE A 339 3.73 0.02 1.54
N LEU A 340 3.54 -1.07 2.26
CA LEU A 340 3.80 -1.14 3.70
C LEU A 340 5.24 -1.61 3.93
N VAL A 341 6.00 -0.85 4.71
CA VAL A 341 7.37 -1.17 5.13
C VAL A 341 7.37 -1.36 6.65
N VAL A 342 7.55 -2.61 7.11
CA VAL A 342 7.61 -2.93 8.53
C VAL A 342 9.06 -3.06 8.97
N SER A 343 9.49 -2.18 9.87
CA SER A 343 10.90 -2.09 10.25
C SER A 343 11.06 -1.60 11.70
N HIS A 344 12.18 -0.96 11.97
CA HIS A 344 12.66 -0.56 13.29
C HIS A 344 12.86 0.95 13.37
N VAL A 345 13.31 1.44 14.52
CA VAL A 345 13.48 2.89 14.78
C VAL A 345 14.48 3.52 13.81
N THR A 346 15.69 2.95 13.70
CA THR A 346 16.76 3.57 12.91
C THR A 346 16.43 3.57 11.42
N PRO A 347 16.01 2.45 10.78
CA PRO A 347 15.62 2.47 9.37
C PRO A 347 14.46 3.41 9.06
N ILE A 348 13.43 3.46 9.90
CA ILE A 348 12.29 4.36 9.67
C ILE A 348 12.72 5.82 9.77
N LYS A 349 13.55 6.18 10.77
CA LYS A 349 14.12 7.53 10.89
C LYS A 349 15.00 7.88 9.69
N SER A 350 15.78 6.92 9.17
CA SER A 350 16.57 7.10 7.96
C SER A 350 15.69 7.44 6.74
N ILE A 351 14.60 6.68 6.50
CA ILE A 351 13.69 6.93 5.38
C ILE A 351 12.99 8.29 5.53
N LEU A 352 12.53 8.62 6.72
CA LEU A 352 11.93 9.94 7.01
C LEU A 352 12.95 11.07 6.83
N GLY A 353 14.20 10.86 7.27
CA GLY A 353 15.29 11.81 7.09
C GLY A 353 15.58 12.09 5.62
N GLN A 354 15.59 11.06 4.77
CA GLN A 354 15.75 11.19 3.33
C GLN A 354 14.60 11.98 2.70
N ALA A 355 13.36 11.75 3.16
CA ALA A 355 12.19 12.48 2.64
C ALA A 355 12.15 13.95 3.10
N LEU A 356 12.83 14.30 4.19
CA LEU A 356 12.91 15.65 4.75
C LEU A 356 14.20 16.39 4.36
N ASP A 357 15.10 15.75 3.61
CA ASP A 357 16.47 16.23 3.35
C ASP A 357 17.19 16.63 4.65
N ALA A 358 16.99 15.82 5.71
CA ALA A 358 17.48 16.12 7.04
C ALA A 358 18.87 15.53 7.27
N THR A 359 19.67 16.24 8.06
CA THR A 359 20.97 15.76 8.51
C THR A 359 20.82 14.60 9.50
N ALA A 360 21.94 13.91 9.82
CA ALA A 360 21.98 12.82 10.79
C ALA A 360 21.45 13.19 12.20
N ASN A 361 21.29 14.46 12.52
CA ASN A 361 20.68 14.92 13.77
C ASN A 361 19.22 14.46 13.94
N ILE A 362 18.54 14.04 12.86
CA ILE A 362 17.16 13.55 12.92
C ILE A 362 17.03 12.32 13.83
N TYR A 363 18.07 11.49 13.94
CA TYR A 363 18.03 10.27 14.76
C TYR A 363 17.79 10.57 16.24
N HIS A 364 18.21 11.73 16.74
CA HIS A 364 18.05 12.14 18.14
C HIS A 364 16.87 13.12 18.34
N ARG A 365 16.28 13.64 17.26
CA ARG A 365 15.20 14.65 17.31
C ARG A 365 13.83 14.10 16.98
N LEU A 366 13.76 12.90 16.42
CA LEU A 366 12.52 12.25 16.06
C LEU A 366 12.25 11.07 16.98
N HIS A 367 11.09 11.07 17.63
CA HIS A 367 10.64 9.93 18.43
C HIS A 367 9.68 9.08 17.62
N LEU A 368 9.82 7.75 17.74
CA LEU A 368 8.91 6.78 17.14
C LEU A 368 8.52 5.76 18.20
N ASP A 369 7.23 5.67 18.50
CA ASP A 369 6.68 4.69 19.42
C ASP A 369 6.61 3.28 18.82
N LEU A 370 6.46 2.25 19.66
CA LEU A 370 6.21 0.88 19.21
C LEU A 370 4.89 0.82 18.44
N ALA A 371 4.88 0.08 17.33
CA ALA A 371 3.78 -0.01 16.41
C ALA A 371 3.26 1.35 15.92
N SER A 372 4.08 2.40 15.91
CA SER A 372 3.71 3.68 15.31
C SER A 372 3.75 3.61 13.78
N LEU A 373 2.84 4.35 13.14
CA LEU A 373 2.75 4.50 11.70
C LEU A 373 3.25 5.89 11.28
N SER A 374 4.13 5.90 10.28
CA SER A 374 4.56 7.12 9.58
C SER A 374 4.35 6.96 8.09
N ILE A 375 4.26 8.06 7.33
CA ILE A 375 4.02 8.01 5.88
C ILE A 375 4.97 8.98 5.18
N ALA A 376 5.75 8.46 4.24
CA ALA A 376 6.61 9.23 3.34
C ALA A 376 6.31 8.91 1.88
N GLU A 377 6.45 9.89 1.02
CA GLU A 377 6.23 9.80 -0.43
C GLU A 377 7.51 10.17 -1.18
N PHE A 378 7.87 9.34 -2.15
CA PHE A 378 9.01 9.54 -3.03
C PHE A 378 8.53 9.52 -4.48
N TYR A 379 8.85 10.56 -5.23
CA TYR A 379 8.44 10.71 -6.61
C TYR A 379 9.62 10.37 -7.54
N ALA A 380 9.34 9.79 -8.70
CA ALA A 380 10.40 9.38 -9.65
C ALA A 380 11.14 10.58 -10.25
N ASP A 381 10.48 11.73 -10.34
CA ASP A 381 11.02 13.01 -10.80
C ASP A 381 11.73 13.83 -9.71
N GLY A 382 11.93 13.26 -8.52
CA GLY A 382 12.79 13.78 -7.46
C GLY A 382 12.12 14.32 -6.21
N PRO A 383 10.97 15.00 -6.24
CA PRO A 383 10.31 15.50 -5.05
C PRO A 383 10.03 14.43 -4.00
N THR A 384 9.94 14.84 -2.75
CA THR A 384 9.62 13.98 -1.61
C THR A 384 8.63 14.68 -0.67
N CYS A 385 7.90 13.93 0.15
CA CYS A 385 6.98 14.49 1.13
C CYS A 385 6.83 13.55 2.33
N VAL A 386 6.78 14.11 3.55
CA VAL A 386 6.34 13.39 4.76
C VAL A 386 4.91 13.80 5.08
N ARG A 387 4.00 12.82 5.14
CA ARG A 387 2.56 13.04 5.37
C ARG A 387 2.14 12.82 6.82
N LEU A 388 2.85 11.93 7.51
CA LEU A 388 2.50 11.51 8.86
C LEU A 388 3.77 11.06 9.58
N VAL A 389 3.86 11.36 10.88
CA VAL A 389 4.96 10.88 11.73
C VAL A 389 4.39 10.38 13.04
N ASN A 390 4.78 9.17 13.44
CA ASN A 390 4.53 8.60 14.77
C ASN A 390 3.04 8.55 15.16
N ASP A 391 2.13 8.22 14.25
CA ASP A 391 0.72 8.01 14.61
C ASP A 391 0.56 6.74 15.45
N THR A 392 0.04 6.89 16.66
CA THR A 392 -0.34 5.84 17.60
C THR A 392 -1.79 5.99 18.07
N SER A 393 -2.58 6.82 17.41
CA SER A 393 -3.96 7.13 17.79
C SER A 393 -4.85 5.89 17.89
N TYR A 394 -4.58 4.89 17.06
CA TYR A 394 -5.29 3.61 17.03
C TYR A 394 -4.90 2.62 18.15
N LEU A 395 -3.85 2.92 18.93
CA LEU A 395 -3.42 2.11 20.08
C LEU A 395 -4.12 2.53 21.39
N LYS A 396 -4.86 3.64 21.38
CA LYS A 396 -5.64 4.04 22.55
C LYS A 396 -6.81 3.09 22.73
N VAL A 397 -6.91 2.46 23.89
CA VAL A 397 -8.16 1.81 24.33
C VAL A 397 -9.16 2.94 24.52
N GLN A 398 -10.26 2.94 23.77
CA GLN A 398 -11.38 3.83 24.11
C GLN A 398 -11.83 3.48 25.51
N SER A 399 -11.62 4.39 26.46
CA SER A 399 -12.26 4.30 27.77
C SER A 399 -13.75 4.38 27.52
N THR A 400 -14.44 3.25 27.67
CA THR A 400 -15.90 3.15 27.66
C THR A 400 -16.47 3.90 28.85
#